data_2884be72e13ce77588b1a6d4f4e817af
#
_entry.id   2884be72e13ce77588b1a6d4f4e817af
#
_cell.length_a   1.000
_cell.length_b   1.000
_cell.length_c   1.000
_cell.angle_alpha   90.00
_cell.angle_beta   90.00
_cell.angle_gamma   90.00
#
_symmetry.space_group_name_H-M   'P 1'
#
loop_
_entity.id
_entity.type
_entity.pdbx_description
1 polymer ?
#
loop_
_entity_poly.entity_id
_entity_poly.type
_entity_poly.pdbx_seq_one_letter_code
_entity_poly.pdbx_strand_id
1 'polypeptide(L)'
;MTTNPFLQRSTLEYELPPFAQITEDDYLEAFYAGTAEQVGEIDSILAQSEVTFENTIVALEKSGQTLGRMLNVFYNKSSSDTNDHIDSIEAEIAPKLAAHSDAIRLNPALFGRIQKLVDAKLDLPAEDAWLLQRYYKDFLQAGAALDEEARNRVKAINEELSSLETQFSKNLLADTNDLAVFVDSVEELEGLSENQIAACKAAAEARGVSNKWMISMVNFTGHPVLSSLKNRALRQRIMERSLSKGARGNASDTRQALLRMVELRAQRAKLFGLSSHAEYVLREQTAGHPDRVHAMLRKIAPAAVENAEREARDIQAIIDKTDRHELRSWDWDLFTEQVRAEKYDLDTAAMKPYFELEKVLIDGVFFAAQKLYGMTFKARPDLVTYHPEARAFEVFNEDGSAIGLYIGDFYTRDSKRGGAWMNTLVDQNHLLGQYPVVVNNMNIPKPPAGQPTLLTYDETTTLFHEFGHAIHGLLSNVKYPRFSGTSVQRDFVEFPSQVNEMWILWPEVLDNYARHHETGERLPQSWVDNCMSLQPSMRDMRPRATLLPPFWILHGIHSLLQMEFPVLKISKAPRSKTMVLISPQCQHAIAQHIFHIFSPAAIPRVITDISGARS
;
A
#
# COMPACT_ATOMS: atom_id res chain seq x y z
N MET A 1 10.61 -33.30 17.92
CA MET A 1 10.64 -31.86 17.61
C MET A 1 10.20 -31.75 16.15
N THR A 2 9.12 -31.06 15.86
CA THR A 2 8.73 -30.75 14.48
C THR A 2 9.79 -29.82 13.91
N THR A 3 10.32 -30.12 12.73
CA THR A 3 11.33 -29.29 12.06
C THR A 3 10.64 -27.99 11.65
N ASN A 4 11.27 -26.84 11.90
CA ASN A 4 10.75 -25.52 11.51
C ASN A 4 10.36 -25.49 10.02
N PRO A 5 9.09 -25.14 9.69
CA PRO A 5 8.57 -25.25 8.33
C PRO A 5 9.28 -24.36 7.30
N PHE A 6 9.93 -23.29 7.71
CA PHE A 6 10.66 -22.38 6.83
C PHE A 6 11.99 -22.93 6.34
N LEU A 7 12.61 -23.87 7.05
CA LEU A 7 13.93 -24.41 6.70
C LEU A 7 13.91 -25.30 5.45
N GLN A 8 12.75 -25.64 4.97
CA GLN A 8 12.57 -26.42 3.74
C GLN A 8 11.57 -25.75 2.80
N ARG A 9 11.75 -25.98 1.51
CA ARG A 9 10.77 -25.57 0.49
C ARG A 9 9.43 -26.25 0.79
N SER A 10 8.34 -25.50 0.73
CA SER A 10 7.00 -26.06 0.94
C SER A 10 6.70 -27.12 -0.14
N THR A 11 6.11 -28.23 0.29
CA THR A 11 5.63 -29.29 -0.59
C THR A 11 4.16 -29.13 -0.99
N LEU A 12 3.50 -28.08 -0.48
CA LEU A 12 2.12 -27.76 -0.86
C LEU A 12 2.07 -27.23 -2.30
N GLU A 13 0.91 -27.28 -2.91
CA GLU A 13 0.68 -26.74 -4.25
C GLU A 13 1.12 -25.28 -4.31
N TYR A 14 1.78 -24.88 -5.40
CA TYR A 14 2.33 -23.54 -5.61
C TYR A 14 3.34 -23.08 -4.54
N GLU A 15 3.90 -24.03 -3.78
CA GLU A 15 4.74 -23.71 -2.61
C GLU A 15 4.04 -22.83 -1.57
N LEU A 16 2.69 -22.92 -1.51
CA LEU A 16 1.92 -22.22 -0.47
C LEU A 16 2.57 -22.46 0.90
N PRO A 17 2.84 -21.42 1.68
CA PRO A 17 3.39 -21.60 3.03
C PRO A 17 2.50 -22.53 3.87
N PRO A 18 3.06 -23.47 4.62
CA PRO A 18 2.28 -24.45 5.39
C PRO A 18 1.72 -23.80 6.68
N PHE A 19 0.80 -22.84 6.53
CA PHE A 19 0.27 -22.01 7.62
C PHE A 19 -0.27 -22.81 8.82
N ALA A 20 -0.80 -24.01 8.57
CA ALA A 20 -1.25 -24.90 9.66
C ALA A 20 -0.12 -25.41 10.57
N GLN A 21 1.13 -25.31 10.14
CA GLN A 21 2.31 -25.82 10.86
C GLN A 21 3.19 -24.71 11.39
N ILE A 22 3.05 -23.47 10.89
CA ILE A 22 3.86 -22.32 11.27
C ILE A 22 3.38 -21.80 12.64
N THR A 23 4.30 -21.68 13.56
CA THR A 23 4.12 -21.00 14.84
C THR A 23 4.89 -19.68 14.86
N GLU A 24 4.55 -18.78 15.77
CA GLU A 24 5.24 -17.48 15.85
C GLU A 24 6.72 -17.59 16.25
N ASP A 25 7.07 -18.61 17.02
CA ASP A 25 8.47 -18.88 17.41
C ASP A 25 9.34 -19.33 16.23
N ASP A 26 8.75 -19.90 15.18
CA ASP A 26 9.47 -20.34 14.00
C ASP A 26 10.14 -19.19 13.24
N TYR A 27 9.61 -17.97 13.33
CA TYR A 27 10.15 -16.83 12.60
C TYR A 27 11.57 -16.46 13.02
N LEU A 28 11.85 -16.38 14.33
CA LEU A 28 13.20 -16.03 14.79
C LEU A 28 14.23 -17.11 14.45
N GLU A 29 13.89 -18.38 14.66
CA GLU A 29 14.77 -19.49 14.29
C GLU A 29 15.09 -19.46 12.80
N ALA A 30 14.06 -19.32 11.95
CA ALA A 30 14.23 -19.27 10.50
C ALA A 30 15.01 -18.02 10.04
N PHE A 31 14.83 -16.88 10.72
CA PHE A 31 15.62 -15.67 10.45
C PHE A 31 17.10 -15.91 10.64
N TYR A 32 17.49 -16.45 11.80
CA TYR A 32 18.90 -16.70 12.09
C TYR A 32 19.51 -17.80 11.21
N ALA A 33 18.75 -18.86 10.96
CA ALA A 33 19.18 -19.92 10.05
C ALA A 33 19.35 -19.42 8.61
N GLY A 34 18.35 -18.66 8.09
CA GLY A 34 18.37 -18.14 6.74
C GLY A 34 19.43 -17.06 6.51
N THR A 35 19.69 -16.20 7.49
CA THR A 35 20.80 -15.24 7.40
C THR A 35 22.16 -15.94 7.41
N ALA A 36 22.36 -16.97 8.25
CA ALA A 36 23.61 -17.74 8.27
C ALA A 36 23.81 -18.52 6.96
N GLU A 37 22.75 -19.13 6.42
CA GLU A 37 22.75 -19.81 5.12
C GLU A 37 23.20 -18.85 4.02
N GLN A 38 22.59 -17.68 3.91
CA GLN A 38 22.92 -16.70 2.87
C GLN A 38 24.35 -16.18 2.98
N VAL A 39 24.86 -15.95 4.19
CA VAL A 39 26.28 -15.59 4.38
C VAL A 39 27.21 -16.67 3.81
N GLY A 40 26.94 -17.96 4.09
CA GLY A 40 27.71 -19.08 3.55
C GLY A 40 27.63 -19.17 2.01
N GLU A 41 26.48 -18.85 1.42
CA GLU A 41 26.30 -18.79 -0.03
C GLU A 41 27.11 -17.64 -0.65
N ILE A 42 27.11 -16.45 -0.03
CA ILE A 42 27.94 -15.30 -0.45
C ILE A 42 29.43 -15.63 -0.34
N ASP A 43 29.87 -16.27 0.75
CA ASP A 43 31.25 -16.71 0.91
C ASP A 43 31.65 -17.71 -0.19
N SER A 44 30.74 -18.61 -0.56
CA SER A 44 30.94 -19.56 -1.67
C SER A 44 31.10 -18.86 -3.02
N ILE A 45 30.33 -17.78 -3.26
CA ILE A 45 30.48 -16.93 -4.46
C ILE A 45 31.87 -16.26 -4.45
N LEU A 46 32.28 -15.71 -3.31
CA LEU A 46 33.55 -15.00 -3.17
C LEU A 46 34.78 -15.93 -3.28
N ALA A 47 34.62 -17.19 -2.90
CA ALA A 47 35.69 -18.19 -3.00
C ALA A 47 36.00 -18.65 -4.44
N GLN A 48 35.12 -18.37 -5.40
CA GLN A 48 35.32 -18.70 -6.82
C GLN A 48 36.48 -17.88 -7.40
N SER A 49 37.49 -18.52 -7.95
CA SER A 49 38.65 -17.86 -8.57
C SER A 49 38.27 -17.15 -9.88
N GLU A 50 37.43 -17.78 -10.68
CA GLU A 50 36.89 -17.23 -11.91
C GLU A 50 35.65 -16.37 -11.61
N VAL A 51 35.42 -15.32 -12.41
CA VAL A 51 34.25 -14.45 -12.30
C VAL A 51 33.42 -14.60 -13.55
N THR A 52 32.26 -15.27 -13.43
CA THR A 52 31.33 -15.48 -14.53
C THR A 52 29.94 -14.92 -14.14
N PHE A 53 29.09 -14.68 -15.13
CA PHE A 53 27.71 -14.28 -14.89
C PHE A 53 26.97 -15.32 -14.03
N GLU A 54 27.16 -16.61 -14.32
CA GLU A 54 26.49 -17.70 -13.63
C GLU A 54 26.93 -17.84 -12.16
N ASN A 55 28.24 -17.82 -11.90
CA ASN A 55 28.77 -18.04 -10.53
C ASN A 55 28.76 -16.77 -9.66
N THR A 56 28.30 -15.63 -10.22
CA THR A 56 28.22 -14.38 -9.48
C THR A 56 26.78 -13.85 -9.46
N ILE A 57 26.22 -13.52 -10.61
CA ILE A 57 24.89 -12.87 -10.68
C ILE A 57 23.75 -13.89 -10.46
N VAL A 58 23.79 -15.02 -11.17
CA VAL A 58 22.75 -16.06 -10.99
C VAL A 58 22.88 -16.73 -9.62
N ALA A 59 24.10 -16.89 -9.12
CA ALA A 59 24.33 -17.40 -7.76
C ALA A 59 23.78 -16.45 -6.69
N LEU A 60 23.94 -15.12 -6.84
CA LEU A 60 23.31 -14.11 -5.99
C LEU A 60 21.78 -14.20 -6.03
N GLU A 61 21.21 -14.38 -7.19
CA GLU A 61 19.75 -14.48 -7.38
C GLU A 61 19.18 -15.76 -6.75
N LYS A 62 19.98 -16.82 -6.65
CA LYS A 62 19.63 -18.07 -5.98
C LYS A 62 19.86 -18.05 -4.46
N SER A 63 20.60 -17.08 -3.94
CA SER A 63 20.97 -17.03 -2.51
C SER A 63 19.82 -16.55 -1.63
N GLY A 64 19.82 -16.94 -0.35
CA GLY A 64 18.89 -16.45 0.67
C GLY A 64 17.45 -16.97 0.57
N GLN A 65 17.23 -18.14 -0.04
CA GLN A 65 15.89 -18.67 -0.26
C GLN A 65 15.12 -18.92 1.05
N THR A 66 15.78 -19.43 2.08
CA THR A 66 15.16 -19.66 3.40
C THR A 66 14.74 -18.35 4.04
N LEU A 67 15.61 -17.35 4.02
CA LEU A 67 15.33 -16.02 4.54
C LEU A 67 14.17 -15.36 3.77
N GLY A 68 14.18 -15.42 2.44
CA GLY A 68 13.13 -14.84 1.58
C GLY A 68 11.75 -15.44 1.86
N ARG A 69 11.66 -16.78 1.93
CA ARG A 69 10.39 -17.46 2.26
C ARG A 69 9.83 -17.02 3.61
N MET A 70 10.68 -16.98 4.63
CA MET A 70 10.28 -16.56 5.97
C MET A 70 9.83 -15.10 5.97
N LEU A 71 10.59 -14.19 5.37
CA LEU A 71 10.28 -12.75 5.37
C LEU A 71 8.96 -12.43 4.66
N ASN A 72 8.66 -13.07 3.52
CA ASN A 72 7.40 -12.88 2.81
C ASN A 72 6.19 -13.23 3.70
N VAL A 73 6.26 -14.34 4.43
CA VAL A 73 5.19 -14.76 5.36
C VAL A 73 5.15 -13.87 6.60
N PHE A 74 6.32 -13.55 7.17
CA PHE A 74 6.43 -12.72 8.37
C PHE A 74 5.84 -11.33 8.16
N TYR A 75 6.23 -10.63 7.08
CA TYR A 75 5.72 -9.29 6.81
C TYR A 75 4.25 -9.28 6.38
N ASN A 76 3.77 -10.37 5.77
CA ASN A 76 2.33 -10.53 5.59
C ASN A 76 1.64 -10.65 6.95
N LYS A 77 2.14 -11.47 7.89
CA LYS A 77 1.57 -11.65 9.23
C LYS A 77 1.63 -10.33 10.03
N SER A 78 2.78 -9.66 10.09
CA SER A 78 2.93 -8.41 10.85
C SER A 78 2.04 -7.28 10.33
N SER A 79 1.75 -7.26 9.03
CA SER A 79 0.90 -6.22 8.43
C SER A 79 -0.59 -6.53 8.52
N SER A 80 -0.98 -7.80 8.42
CA SER A 80 -2.37 -8.19 8.25
C SER A 80 -3.00 -8.82 9.50
N ASP A 81 -2.19 -9.34 10.43
CA ASP A 81 -2.67 -10.02 11.65
C ASP A 81 -1.60 -10.03 12.74
N THR A 82 -1.16 -8.83 13.17
CA THR A 82 -0.11 -8.66 14.18
C THR A 82 -0.63 -8.88 15.60
N ASN A 83 0.31 -9.06 16.52
CA ASN A 83 0.11 -9.04 17.96
C ASN A 83 1.41 -8.62 18.65
N ASP A 84 1.40 -8.49 20.00
CA ASP A 84 2.56 -8.04 20.78
C ASP A 84 3.80 -8.93 20.57
N HIS A 85 3.62 -10.24 20.35
CA HIS A 85 4.74 -11.16 20.12
C HIS A 85 5.35 -10.95 18.72
N ILE A 86 4.51 -10.89 17.68
CA ILE A 86 4.95 -10.56 16.31
C ILE A 86 5.64 -9.20 16.27
N ASP A 87 5.08 -8.19 16.94
CA ASP A 87 5.68 -6.86 17.05
C ASP A 87 7.07 -6.89 17.74
N SER A 88 7.24 -7.75 18.74
CA SER A 88 8.53 -7.92 19.40
C SER A 88 9.57 -8.59 18.49
N ILE A 89 9.14 -9.59 17.71
CA ILE A 89 9.96 -10.24 16.70
C ILE A 89 10.38 -9.24 15.62
N GLU A 90 9.45 -8.42 15.12
CA GLU A 90 9.75 -7.40 14.12
C GLU A 90 10.78 -6.38 14.62
N ALA A 91 10.62 -5.91 15.86
CA ALA A 91 11.57 -4.99 16.48
C ALA A 91 12.98 -5.60 16.62
N GLU A 92 13.08 -6.93 16.79
CA GLU A 92 14.37 -7.63 16.85
C GLU A 92 14.99 -7.85 15.47
N ILE A 93 14.20 -8.33 14.49
CA ILE A 93 14.75 -8.72 13.18
C ILE A 93 15.01 -7.52 12.26
N ALA A 94 14.22 -6.44 12.32
CA ALA A 94 14.33 -5.34 11.37
C ALA A 94 15.74 -4.70 11.32
N PRO A 95 16.37 -4.29 12.45
CA PRO A 95 17.72 -3.75 12.42
C PRO A 95 18.77 -4.80 12.00
N LYS A 96 18.59 -6.07 12.39
CA LYS A 96 19.51 -7.16 12.02
C LYS A 96 19.41 -7.50 10.52
N LEU A 97 18.21 -7.44 9.96
CA LEU A 97 18.00 -7.60 8.52
C LEU A 97 18.64 -6.47 7.72
N ALA A 98 18.52 -5.22 8.21
CA ALA A 98 19.22 -4.09 7.60
C ALA A 98 20.75 -4.29 7.63
N ALA A 99 21.29 -4.70 8.76
CA ALA A 99 22.72 -4.99 8.89
C ALA A 99 23.18 -6.15 8.00
N HIS A 100 22.37 -7.22 7.87
CA HIS A 100 22.62 -8.35 6.99
C HIS A 100 22.63 -7.92 5.51
N SER A 101 21.62 -7.15 5.08
CA SER A 101 21.54 -6.58 3.73
C SER A 101 22.76 -5.69 3.42
N ASP A 102 23.17 -4.84 4.37
CA ASP A 102 24.34 -3.99 4.23
C ASP A 102 25.66 -4.79 4.18
N ALA A 103 25.74 -5.92 4.91
CA ALA A 103 26.91 -6.79 4.84
C ALA A 103 27.12 -7.37 3.43
N ILE A 104 26.04 -7.63 2.71
CA ILE A 104 26.08 -8.11 1.32
C ILE A 104 26.30 -6.95 0.34
N ARG A 105 25.43 -5.93 0.37
CA ARG A 105 25.39 -4.86 -0.64
C ARG A 105 26.55 -3.87 -0.55
N LEU A 106 27.16 -3.72 0.63
CA LEU A 106 28.33 -2.88 0.85
C LEU A 106 29.64 -3.69 0.82
N ASN A 107 29.58 -4.99 0.43
CA ASN A 107 30.75 -5.83 0.34
C ASN A 107 31.62 -5.43 -0.89
N PRO A 108 32.84 -4.91 -0.68
CA PRO A 108 33.67 -4.42 -1.79
C PRO A 108 34.20 -5.53 -2.70
N ALA A 109 34.39 -6.75 -2.16
CA ALA A 109 34.85 -7.88 -2.96
C ALA A 109 33.75 -8.36 -3.90
N LEU A 110 32.49 -8.44 -3.42
CA LEU A 110 31.33 -8.79 -4.21
C LEU A 110 31.07 -7.74 -5.29
N PHE A 111 31.10 -6.46 -4.91
CA PHE A 111 30.98 -5.35 -5.87
C PHE A 111 32.09 -5.40 -6.94
N GLY A 112 33.32 -5.71 -6.55
CA GLY A 112 34.45 -5.87 -7.50
C GLY A 112 34.20 -7.00 -8.52
N ARG A 113 33.53 -8.09 -8.13
CA ARG A 113 33.12 -9.15 -9.09
C ARG A 113 32.06 -8.66 -10.06
N ILE A 114 31.04 -7.97 -9.56
CA ILE A 114 29.96 -7.38 -10.39
C ILE A 114 30.55 -6.36 -11.38
N GLN A 115 31.43 -5.47 -10.91
CA GLN A 115 32.11 -4.48 -11.76
C GLN A 115 32.91 -5.13 -12.89
N LYS A 116 33.66 -6.21 -12.61
CA LYS A 116 34.39 -6.95 -13.65
C LYS A 116 33.48 -7.49 -14.74
N LEU A 117 32.29 -7.98 -14.38
CA LEU A 117 31.32 -8.48 -15.38
C LEU A 117 30.74 -7.34 -16.23
N VAL A 118 30.48 -6.18 -15.63
CA VAL A 118 30.03 -4.99 -16.37
C VAL A 118 31.11 -4.50 -17.33
N ASP A 119 32.37 -4.42 -16.88
CA ASP A 119 33.50 -3.95 -17.67
C ASP A 119 33.82 -4.91 -18.82
N ALA A 120 33.56 -6.21 -18.64
CA ALA A 120 33.77 -7.23 -19.68
C ALA A 120 32.80 -7.12 -20.87
N LYS A 121 31.72 -6.33 -20.73
CA LYS A 121 30.72 -6.09 -21.82
C LYS A 121 30.23 -7.39 -22.45
N LEU A 122 29.83 -8.34 -21.59
CA LEU A 122 29.39 -9.66 -22.01
C LEU A 122 28.21 -9.56 -23.00
N ASP A 123 28.21 -10.45 -23.99
CA ASP A 123 27.06 -10.67 -24.86
C ASP A 123 26.05 -11.60 -24.15
N LEU A 124 25.05 -11.01 -23.53
CA LEU A 124 24.06 -11.69 -22.70
C LEU A 124 22.67 -11.53 -23.30
N PRO A 125 21.76 -12.51 -23.10
CA PRO A 125 20.33 -12.31 -23.33
C PRO A 125 19.82 -11.05 -22.63
N ALA A 126 18.76 -10.44 -23.15
CA ALA A 126 18.28 -9.12 -22.69
C ALA A 126 17.98 -9.09 -21.20
N GLU A 127 17.31 -10.12 -20.66
CA GLU A 127 16.95 -10.18 -19.23
C GLU A 127 18.19 -10.41 -18.36
N ASP A 128 19.14 -11.22 -18.80
CA ASP A 128 20.41 -11.45 -18.10
C ASP A 128 21.27 -10.17 -18.06
N ALA A 129 21.35 -9.46 -19.19
CA ALA A 129 22.03 -8.17 -19.26
C ALA A 129 21.39 -7.12 -18.35
N TRP A 130 20.05 -7.11 -18.29
CA TRP A 130 19.31 -6.24 -17.41
C TRP A 130 19.54 -6.59 -15.92
N LEU A 131 19.58 -7.88 -15.58
CA LEU A 131 19.87 -8.34 -14.23
C LEU A 131 21.26 -7.89 -13.76
N LEU A 132 22.29 -8.05 -14.59
CA LEU A 132 23.64 -7.57 -14.30
C LEU A 132 23.65 -6.07 -14.02
N GLN A 133 23.00 -5.27 -14.89
CA GLN A 133 22.91 -3.82 -14.73
C GLN A 133 22.12 -3.44 -13.47
N ARG A 134 21.07 -4.20 -13.12
CA ARG A 134 20.28 -3.95 -11.92
C ARG A 134 21.10 -4.20 -10.66
N TYR A 135 21.83 -5.33 -10.57
CA TYR A 135 22.73 -5.58 -9.45
C TYR A 135 23.80 -4.51 -9.32
N TYR A 136 24.43 -4.11 -10.43
CA TYR A 136 25.42 -3.05 -10.43
C TYR A 136 24.90 -1.73 -9.86
N LYS A 137 23.74 -1.31 -10.33
CA LYS A 137 23.08 -0.09 -9.85
C LYS A 137 22.69 -0.18 -8.38
N ASP A 138 22.17 -1.32 -7.94
CA ASP A 138 21.76 -1.50 -6.53
C ASP A 138 22.93 -1.44 -5.57
N PHE A 139 24.08 -2.04 -5.94
CA PHE A 139 25.30 -1.93 -5.14
C PHE A 139 25.84 -0.49 -5.12
N LEU A 140 25.80 0.22 -6.23
CA LEU A 140 26.13 1.66 -6.27
C LEU A 140 25.18 2.47 -5.39
N GLN A 141 23.87 2.21 -5.48
CA GLN A 141 22.85 2.88 -4.69
C GLN A 141 22.98 2.59 -3.21
N ALA A 142 23.37 1.38 -2.85
CA ALA A 142 23.68 1.04 -1.46
C ALA A 142 24.92 1.75 -0.92
N GLY A 143 25.91 2.05 -1.79
CA GLY A 143 27.14 2.74 -1.43
C GLY A 143 28.39 1.85 -1.48
N ALA A 144 28.36 0.75 -2.22
CA ALA A 144 29.53 -0.16 -2.34
C ALA A 144 30.79 0.53 -2.86
N ALA A 145 30.63 1.57 -3.69
CA ALA A 145 31.73 2.37 -4.24
C ALA A 145 32.24 3.49 -3.30
N LEU A 146 31.60 3.72 -2.17
CA LEU A 146 32.06 4.69 -1.17
C LEU A 146 33.34 4.20 -0.46
N ASP A 147 34.09 5.12 0.12
CA ASP A 147 35.19 4.76 1.03
C ASP A 147 34.68 4.05 2.31
N GLU A 148 35.60 3.49 3.08
CA GLU A 148 35.24 2.70 4.26
C GLU A 148 34.52 3.51 5.33
N GLU A 149 34.93 4.75 5.57
CA GLU A 149 34.33 5.63 6.57
C GLU A 149 32.87 5.94 6.19
N ALA A 150 32.63 6.33 4.93
CA ALA A 150 31.30 6.61 4.42
C ALA A 150 30.41 5.36 4.43
N ARG A 151 30.93 4.17 4.05
CA ARG A 151 30.18 2.90 4.13
C ARG A 151 29.75 2.58 5.55
N ASN A 152 30.67 2.74 6.54
CA ASN A 152 30.34 2.51 7.94
C ASN A 152 29.28 3.49 8.45
N ARG A 153 29.33 4.75 7.98
CA ARG A 153 28.28 5.73 8.29
C ARG A 153 26.93 5.38 7.67
N VAL A 154 26.90 4.90 6.43
CA VAL A 154 25.68 4.40 5.75
C VAL A 154 25.06 3.25 6.53
N LYS A 155 25.86 2.26 6.96
CA LYS A 155 25.40 1.13 7.79
C LYS A 155 24.70 1.60 9.07
N ALA A 156 25.35 2.49 9.83
CA ALA A 156 24.77 3.03 11.05
C ALA A 156 23.45 3.78 10.81
N ILE A 157 23.37 4.54 9.72
CA ILE A 157 22.14 5.24 9.32
C ILE A 157 21.03 4.24 8.94
N ASN A 158 21.34 3.20 8.18
CA ASN A 158 20.35 2.22 7.75
C ASN A 158 19.78 1.41 8.94
N GLU A 159 20.62 1.01 9.89
CA GLU A 159 20.22 0.32 11.11
C GLU A 159 19.27 1.19 11.97
N GLU A 160 19.64 2.47 12.17
CA GLU A 160 18.82 3.40 12.93
C GLU A 160 17.49 3.70 12.19
N LEU A 161 17.51 3.87 10.87
CA LEU A 161 16.30 4.05 10.05
C LEU A 161 15.35 2.86 10.17
N SER A 162 15.87 1.63 10.06
CA SER A 162 15.05 0.42 10.16
C SER A 162 14.33 0.33 11.53
N SER A 163 15.05 0.61 12.61
CA SER A 163 14.49 0.63 13.97
C SER A 163 13.41 1.71 14.12
N LEU A 164 13.64 2.91 13.59
CA LEU A 164 12.69 4.02 13.65
C LEU A 164 11.44 3.77 12.80
N GLU A 165 11.57 3.13 11.65
CA GLU A 165 10.46 2.79 10.77
C GLU A 165 9.55 1.73 11.40
N THR A 166 10.12 0.71 12.03
CA THR A 166 9.36 -0.28 12.81
C THR A 166 8.64 0.36 13.99
N GLN A 167 9.35 1.18 14.78
CA GLN A 167 8.74 1.91 15.90
C GLN A 167 7.61 2.84 15.43
N PHE A 168 7.81 3.56 14.32
CA PHE A 168 6.81 4.46 13.75
C PHE A 168 5.53 3.69 13.38
N SER A 169 5.67 2.56 12.68
CA SER A 169 4.54 1.74 12.23
C SER A 169 3.75 1.15 13.40
N LYS A 170 4.45 0.60 14.38
CA LYS A 170 3.85 0.06 15.61
C LYS A 170 3.10 1.13 16.39
N ASN A 171 3.74 2.27 16.63
CA ASN A 171 3.12 3.38 17.37
C ASN A 171 1.90 3.93 16.64
N LEU A 172 1.97 4.04 15.30
CA LEU A 172 0.85 4.54 14.50
C LEU A 172 -0.36 3.60 14.57
N LEU A 173 -0.17 2.28 14.51
CA LEU A 173 -1.27 1.32 14.65
C LEU A 173 -1.87 1.38 16.05
N ALA A 174 -1.05 1.36 17.10
CA ALA A 174 -1.49 1.45 18.48
C ALA A 174 -2.29 2.74 18.73
N ASP A 175 -1.79 3.88 18.24
CA ASP A 175 -2.46 5.17 18.38
C ASP A 175 -3.78 5.22 17.59
N THR A 176 -3.83 4.60 16.41
CA THR A 176 -5.04 4.48 15.60
C THR A 176 -6.12 3.69 16.34
N ASN A 177 -5.77 2.59 16.98
CA ASN A 177 -6.69 1.77 17.75
C ASN A 177 -7.20 2.49 19.02
N ASP A 178 -6.32 3.23 19.72
CA ASP A 178 -6.67 4.02 20.90
C ASP A 178 -7.57 5.23 20.58
N LEU A 179 -7.51 5.73 19.36
CA LEU A 179 -8.33 6.84 18.88
C LEU A 179 -9.76 6.43 18.51
N ALA A 180 -10.13 5.15 18.57
CA ALA A 180 -11.50 4.70 18.29
C ALA A 180 -12.55 5.54 19.05
N VAL A 181 -13.63 5.88 18.35
CA VAL A 181 -14.67 6.78 18.89
C VAL A 181 -15.82 5.93 19.46
N PHE A 182 -15.97 5.94 20.79
CA PHE A 182 -17.12 5.33 21.44
C PHE A 182 -18.31 6.32 21.50
N VAL A 183 -19.50 5.79 21.25
CA VAL A 183 -20.77 6.49 21.21
C VAL A 183 -21.70 5.86 22.25
N ASP A 184 -22.35 6.68 23.04
CA ASP A 184 -23.18 6.23 24.16
C ASP A 184 -24.65 5.98 23.77
N SER A 185 -25.10 6.56 22.65
CA SER A 185 -26.50 6.55 22.22
C SER A 185 -26.58 6.28 20.71
N VAL A 186 -27.54 5.47 20.28
CA VAL A 186 -27.76 5.15 18.88
C VAL A 186 -28.23 6.37 18.07
N GLU A 187 -28.88 7.32 18.73
CA GLU A 187 -29.32 8.57 18.10
C GLU A 187 -28.16 9.42 17.60
N GLU A 188 -26.99 9.32 18.25
CA GLU A 188 -25.79 9.99 17.74
C GLU A 188 -25.32 9.44 16.37
N LEU A 189 -25.73 8.21 16.03
CA LEU A 189 -25.40 7.54 14.75
C LEU A 189 -26.43 7.80 13.65
N GLU A 190 -27.35 8.77 13.82
CA GLU A 190 -28.34 9.12 12.81
C GLU A 190 -27.66 9.36 11.44
N GLY A 191 -28.23 8.73 10.41
CA GLY A 191 -27.72 8.77 9.03
C GLY A 191 -26.94 7.52 8.63
N LEU A 192 -26.50 6.70 9.58
CA LEU A 192 -25.92 5.40 9.29
C LEU A 192 -27.02 4.36 9.04
N SER A 193 -26.76 3.40 8.17
CA SER A 193 -27.64 2.25 7.93
C SER A 193 -27.67 1.32 9.15
N GLU A 194 -28.72 0.51 9.27
CA GLU A 194 -28.85 -0.49 10.34
C GLU A 194 -27.64 -1.44 10.41
N ASN A 195 -27.12 -1.85 9.25
CA ASN A 195 -25.93 -2.70 9.18
C ASN A 195 -24.68 -1.99 9.71
N GLN A 196 -24.48 -0.70 9.40
CA GLN A 196 -23.38 0.09 9.93
C GLN A 196 -23.49 0.28 11.44
N ILE A 197 -24.69 0.55 11.96
CA ILE A 197 -24.96 0.66 13.41
C ILE A 197 -24.66 -0.67 14.09
N ALA A 198 -25.11 -1.79 13.51
CA ALA A 198 -24.84 -3.13 14.04
C ALA A 198 -23.34 -3.47 14.03
N ALA A 199 -22.62 -3.09 12.99
CA ALA A 199 -21.16 -3.25 12.90
C ALA A 199 -20.44 -2.42 13.99
N CYS A 200 -20.86 -1.17 14.23
CA CYS A 200 -20.32 -0.34 15.31
C CYS A 200 -20.56 -0.97 16.70
N LYS A 201 -21.72 -1.61 16.89
CA LYS A 201 -22.04 -2.31 18.14
C LYS A 201 -21.14 -3.53 18.32
N ALA A 202 -21.04 -4.38 17.30
CA ALA A 202 -20.18 -5.55 17.34
C ALA A 202 -18.70 -5.19 17.59
N ALA A 203 -18.21 -4.10 17.00
CA ALA A 203 -16.86 -3.60 17.21
C ALA A 203 -16.61 -3.15 18.67
N ALA A 204 -17.61 -2.53 19.33
CA ALA A 204 -17.51 -2.18 20.73
C ALA A 204 -17.50 -3.44 21.64
N GLU A 205 -18.38 -4.40 21.34
CA GLU A 205 -18.47 -5.68 22.07
C GLU A 205 -17.18 -6.49 21.95
N ALA A 206 -16.55 -6.52 20.77
CA ALA A 206 -15.26 -7.18 20.56
C ALA A 206 -14.13 -6.62 21.43
N ARG A 207 -14.23 -5.33 21.83
CA ARG A 207 -13.31 -4.70 22.79
C ARG A 207 -13.80 -4.78 24.24
N GLY A 208 -14.80 -5.61 24.54
CA GLY A 208 -15.35 -5.79 25.88
C GLY A 208 -16.19 -4.62 26.39
N VAL A 209 -16.62 -3.71 25.52
CA VAL A 209 -17.43 -2.55 25.87
C VAL A 209 -18.88 -2.82 25.50
N SER A 210 -19.70 -3.15 26.49
CA SER A 210 -21.14 -3.37 26.31
C SER A 210 -21.94 -2.06 26.34
N ASN A 211 -23.11 -2.07 25.70
CA ASN A 211 -24.05 -0.94 25.63
C ASN A 211 -23.52 0.34 24.97
N LYS A 212 -22.48 0.24 24.15
CA LYS A 212 -21.94 1.34 23.33
C LYS A 212 -21.77 0.90 21.90
N TRP A 213 -21.48 1.86 21.06
CA TRP A 213 -21.09 1.68 19.66
C TRP A 213 -19.68 2.22 19.48
N MET A 214 -18.88 1.60 18.63
CA MET A 214 -17.51 2.03 18.37
C MET A 214 -17.32 2.29 16.88
N ILE A 215 -16.82 3.48 16.54
CA ILE A 215 -16.34 3.80 15.22
C ILE A 215 -14.84 3.57 15.23
N SER A 216 -14.39 2.55 14.48
CA SER A 216 -12.96 2.26 14.30
C SER A 216 -12.28 3.37 13.51
N MET A 217 -11.01 3.63 13.84
CA MET A 217 -10.16 4.57 13.10
C MET A 217 -9.23 3.86 12.12
N VAL A 218 -9.26 2.52 12.08
CA VAL A 218 -8.56 1.70 11.08
C VAL A 218 -9.42 1.61 9.83
N ASN A 219 -9.06 2.36 8.81
CA ASN A 219 -9.78 2.42 7.53
C ASN A 219 -8.78 2.46 6.39
N PHE A 220 -9.24 2.18 5.17
CA PHE A 220 -8.35 2.17 4.00
C PHE A 220 -8.11 3.55 3.40
N THR A 221 -9.10 4.45 3.31
CA THR A 221 -8.92 5.81 2.76
C THR A 221 -9.27 6.91 3.75
N GLY A 222 -10.47 6.97 4.21
CA GLY A 222 -10.96 8.00 5.12
C GLY A 222 -11.87 7.39 6.17
N HIS A 223 -12.85 8.16 6.60
CA HIS A 223 -13.88 7.68 7.51
C HIS A 223 -15.21 7.58 6.77
N PRO A 224 -15.55 6.40 6.20
CA PRO A 224 -16.73 6.24 5.35
C PRO A 224 -18.04 6.68 6.02
N VAL A 225 -18.08 6.64 7.35
CA VAL A 225 -19.25 7.11 8.12
C VAL A 225 -19.49 8.62 8.00
N LEU A 226 -18.48 9.43 7.69
CA LEU A 226 -18.63 10.88 7.58
C LEU A 226 -19.53 11.31 6.42
N SER A 227 -19.63 10.50 5.38
CA SER A 227 -20.48 10.79 4.21
C SER A 227 -21.99 10.70 4.50
N SER A 228 -22.39 9.97 5.55
CA SER A 228 -23.80 9.76 5.89
C SER A 228 -24.20 10.19 7.30
N LEU A 229 -23.23 10.32 8.21
CA LEU A 229 -23.48 10.66 9.62
C LEU A 229 -24.01 12.09 9.76
N LYS A 230 -25.24 12.26 10.25
CA LYS A 230 -25.86 13.58 10.38
C LYS A 230 -25.38 14.38 11.59
N ASN A 231 -25.02 13.70 12.69
CA ASN A 231 -24.55 14.36 13.92
C ASN A 231 -23.21 15.09 13.70
N ARG A 232 -23.29 16.42 13.59
CA ARG A 232 -22.13 17.28 13.30
C ARG A 232 -21.04 17.21 14.38
N ALA A 233 -21.45 17.16 15.65
CA ALA A 233 -20.50 17.09 16.77
C ALA A 233 -19.72 15.76 16.75
N LEU A 234 -20.38 14.68 16.36
CA LEU A 234 -19.73 13.38 16.21
C LEU A 234 -18.78 13.38 15.00
N ARG A 235 -19.16 13.96 13.84
CA ARG A 235 -18.26 14.15 12.70
C ARG A 235 -17.00 14.92 13.11
N GLN A 236 -17.17 16.05 13.83
CA GLN A 236 -16.05 16.83 14.36
C GLN A 236 -15.15 15.98 15.26
N ARG A 237 -15.71 15.22 16.20
CA ARG A 237 -14.96 14.35 17.12
C ARG A 237 -14.15 13.28 16.37
N ILE A 238 -14.73 12.66 15.34
CA ILE A 238 -14.05 11.67 14.49
C ILE A 238 -12.88 12.34 13.76
N MET A 239 -13.14 13.49 13.13
CA MET A 239 -12.15 14.25 12.37
C MET A 239 -10.97 14.70 13.23
N GLU A 240 -11.23 15.30 14.39
CA GLU A 240 -10.21 15.78 15.32
C GLU A 240 -9.35 14.63 15.84
N ARG A 241 -9.96 13.48 16.17
CA ARG A 241 -9.22 12.28 16.54
C ARG A 241 -8.36 11.77 15.40
N SER A 242 -8.90 11.72 14.18
CA SER A 242 -8.13 11.32 13.00
C SER A 242 -6.91 12.20 12.78
N LEU A 243 -7.08 13.53 12.88
CA LEU A 243 -6.00 14.50 12.71
C LEU A 243 -4.95 14.49 13.83
N SER A 244 -5.29 13.98 15.01
CA SER A 244 -4.36 13.87 16.14
C SER A 244 -3.50 12.60 16.13
N LYS A 245 -3.75 11.69 15.19
CA LYS A 245 -3.06 10.41 15.07
C LYS A 245 -1.53 10.58 15.03
N GLY A 246 -0.83 9.88 15.92
CA GLY A 246 0.62 9.93 16.05
C GLY A 246 1.19 11.26 16.59
N ALA A 247 0.35 12.20 17.05
CA ALA A 247 0.77 13.53 17.47
C ALA A 247 0.21 13.97 18.85
N ARG A 248 -0.15 13.01 19.72
CA ARG A 248 -0.84 13.28 20.99
C ARG A 248 0.09 13.50 22.20
N GLY A 249 1.39 13.36 22.06
CA GLY A 249 2.35 13.42 23.18
C GLY A 249 2.26 12.25 24.14
N ASN A 250 1.67 11.13 23.74
CA ASN A 250 1.58 9.87 24.48
C ASN A 250 2.72 8.92 24.10
N ALA A 251 2.71 7.69 24.63
CA ALA A 251 3.72 6.67 24.33
C ALA A 251 3.78 6.28 22.83
N SER A 252 2.69 6.49 22.09
CA SER A 252 2.57 6.20 20.66
C SER A 252 2.79 7.42 19.76
N ASP A 253 3.36 8.53 20.30
CA ASP A 253 3.69 9.72 19.49
C ASP A 253 4.80 9.39 18.49
N THR A 254 4.56 9.73 17.21
CA THR A 254 5.48 9.37 16.10
C THR A 254 6.36 10.54 15.63
N ARG A 255 6.13 11.76 16.13
CA ARG A 255 6.79 12.99 15.61
C ARG A 255 8.30 12.98 15.75
N GLN A 256 8.84 12.49 16.88
CA GLN A 256 10.29 12.45 17.09
C GLN A 256 10.95 11.44 16.14
N ALA A 257 10.34 10.25 15.98
CA ALA A 257 10.81 9.25 15.04
C ALA A 257 10.79 9.79 13.59
N LEU A 258 9.71 10.47 13.19
CA LEU A 258 9.59 11.10 11.87
C LEU A 258 10.70 12.14 11.62
N LEU A 259 10.93 13.05 12.55
CA LEU A 259 11.96 14.08 12.41
C LEU A 259 13.36 13.47 12.31
N ARG A 260 13.64 12.45 13.13
CA ARG A 260 14.93 11.76 13.10
C ARG A 260 15.14 11.00 11.78
N MET A 261 14.12 10.32 11.26
CA MET A 261 14.19 9.69 9.93
C MET A 261 14.50 10.69 8.82
N VAL A 262 13.85 11.86 8.83
CA VAL A 262 14.11 12.92 7.84
C VAL A 262 15.56 13.40 7.90
N GLU A 263 16.09 13.61 9.12
CA GLU A 263 17.48 14.00 9.33
C GLU A 263 18.46 12.95 8.81
N LEU A 264 18.25 11.67 9.15
CA LEU A 264 19.10 10.57 8.73
C LEU A 264 19.09 10.38 7.20
N ARG A 265 17.92 10.48 6.57
CA ARG A 265 17.78 10.43 5.13
C ARG A 265 18.54 11.56 4.43
N ALA A 266 18.51 12.77 4.98
CA ALA A 266 19.30 13.89 4.48
C ALA A 266 20.81 13.68 4.66
N GLN A 267 21.24 13.14 5.82
CA GLN A 267 22.63 12.78 6.05
C GLN A 267 23.12 11.71 5.06
N ARG A 268 22.29 10.66 4.82
CA ARG A 268 22.60 9.61 3.85
C ARG A 268 22.81 10.20 2.46
N ALA A 269 21.90 11.04 1.97
CA ALA A 269 22.03 11.65 0.65
C ALA A 269 23.36 12.41 0.48
N LYS A 270 23.80 13.14 1.52
CA LYS A 270 25.07 13.86 1.50
C LYS A 270 26.29 12.94 1.36
N LEU A 271 26.27 11.73 1.94
CA LEU A 271 27.35 10.76 1.78
C LEU A 271 27.52 10.33 0.31
N PHE A 272 26.47 10.40 -0.48
CA PHE A 272 26.49 10.14 -1.94
C PHE A 272 26.75 11.40 -2.78
N GLY A 273 27.11 12.53 -2.15
CA GLY A 273 27.32 13.81 -2.86
C GLY A 273 26.05 14.43 -3.41
N LEU A 274 24.86 14.03 -2.91
CA LEU A 274 23.56 14.49 -3.40
C LEU A 274 23.00 15.60 -2.50
N SER A 275 22.18 16.47 -3.10
CA SER A 275 21.62 17.63 -2.40
C SER A 275 20.47 17.27 -1.47
N SER A 276 19.74 16.19 -1.76
CA SER A 276 18.54 15.81 -1.02
C SER A 276 18.27 14.29 -1.09
N HIS A 277 17.45 13.81 -0.15
CA HIS A 277 16.94 12.44 -0.19
C HIS A 277 16.08 12.18 -1.44
N ALA A 278 15.32 13.18 -1.90
CA ALA A 278 14.54 13.06 -3.14
C ALA A 278 15.44 12.77 -4.35
N GLU A 279 16.58 13.45 -4.46
CA GLU A 279 17.56 13.17 -5.51
C GLU A 279 18.13 11.75 -5.40
N TYR A 280 18.44 11.30 -4.17
CA TYR A 280 18.93 9.96 -3.91
C TYR A 280 17.95 8.86 -4.37
N VAL A 281 16.65 9.03 -4.08
CA VAL A 281 15.62 8.05 -4.44
C VAL A 281 15.27 8.09 -5.93
N LEU A 282 15.04 9.31 -6.46
CA LEU A 282 14.47 9.47 -7.80
C LEU A 282 15.42 9.10 -8.94
N ARG A 283 16.73 9.05 -8.71
CA ARG A 283 17.69 8.65 -9.76
C ARG A 283 17.46 7.23 -10.30
N GLU A 284 16.84 6.35 -9.50
CA GLU A 284 16.47 4.98 -9.91
C GLU A 284 14.97 4.83 -10.20
N GLN A 285 14.22 5.94 -10.24
CA GLN A 285 12.81 5.97 -10.61
C GLN A 285 12.64 6.44 -12.07
N THR A 286 11.43 6.25 -12.64
CA THR A 286 11.09 6.68 -14.00
C THR A 286 11.24 8.20 -14.17
N ALA A 287 10.89 8.97 -13.15
CA ALA A 287 11.05 10.43 -13.13
C ALA A 287 12.52 10.86 -13.21
N GLY A 288 13.45 10.11 -12.62
CA GLY A 288 14.90 10.29 -12.70
C GLY A 288 15.46 11.49 -11.94
N HIS A 289 14.70 12.57 -11.73
CA HIS A 289 15.17 13.78 -11.05
C HIS A 289 14.03 14.56 -10.38
N PRO A 290 14.27 15.19 -9.19
CA PRO A 290 13.25 15.97 -8.48
C PRO A 290 12.64 17.11 -9.30
N ASP A 291 13.41 17.78 -10.14
CA ASP A 291 12.91 18.90 -10.95
C ASP A 291 11.79 18.49 -11.91
N ARG A 292 11.83 17.26 -12.45
CA ARG A 292 10.75 16.73 -13.30
C ARG A 292 9.46 16.54 -12.51
N VAL A 293 9.58 16.01 -11.30
CA VAL A 293 8.45 15.85 -10.37
C VAL A 293 7.88 17.22 -9.99
N HIS A 294 8.72 18.16 -9.58
CA HIS A 294 8.30 19.52 -9.24
C HIS A 294 7.66 20.26 -10.41
N ALA A 295 8.20 20.11 -11.65
CA ALA A 295 7.61 20.72 -12.84
C ALA A 295 6.21 20.20 -13.13
N MET A 296 6.01 18.87 -13.01
CA MET A 296 4.70 18.23 -13.16
C MET A 296 3.72 18.73 -12.08
N LEU A 297 4.12 18.71 -10.81
CA LEU A 297 3.28 19.11 -9.69
C LEU A 297 2.88 20.58 -9.79
N ARG A 298 3.81 21.49 -10.10
CA ARG A 298 3.53 22.93 -10.28
C ARG A 298 2.58 23.19 -11.45
N LYS A 299 2.58 22.35 -12.48
CA LYS A 299 1.62 22.44 -13.59
C LYS A 299 0.20 22.06 -13.19
N ILE A 300 0.05 21.08 -12.29
CA ILE A 300 -1.26 20.51 -11.92
C ILE A 300 -1.86 21.26 -10.71
N ALA A 301 -1.04 21.67 -9.74
CA ALA A 301 -1.50 22.23 -8.47
C ALA A 301 -2.47 23.42 -8.60
N PRO A 302 -2.27 24.40 -9.49
CA PRO A 302 -3.20 25.53 -9.61
C PRO A 302 -4.62 25.10 -9.98
N ALA A 303 -4.76 24.21 -10.96
CA ALA A 303 -6.06 23.70 -11.39
C ALA A 303 -6.73 22.87 -10.29
N ALA A 304 -5.95 22.10 -9.53
CA ALA A 304 -6.45 21.31 -8.42
C ALA A 304 -6.97 22.21 -7.27
N VAL A 305 -6.25 23.29 -6.93
CA VAL A 305 -6.67 24.26 -5.92
C VAL A 305 -7.95 24.98 -6.35
N GLU A 306 -8.01 25.47 -7.61
CA GLU A 306 -9.20 26.10 -8.16
C GLU A 306 -10.43 25.19 -8.11
N ASN A 307 -10.23 23.90 -8.40
CA ASN A 307 -11.30 22.90 -8.31
C ASN A 307 -11.80 22.74 -6.88
N ALA A 308 -10.89 22.57 -5.91
CA ALA A 308 -11.24 22.43 -4.49
C ALA A 308 -11.97 23.67 -3.95
N GLU A 309 -11.55 24.87 -4.35
CA GLU A 309 -12.25 26.10 -3.99
C GLU A 309 -13.66 26.20 -4.60
N ARG A 310 -13.84 25.68 -5.81
CA ARG A 310 -15.17 25.60 -6.45
C ARG A 310 -16.07 24.61 -5.70
N GLU A 311 -15.56 23.44 -5.36
CA GLU A 311 -16.27 22.46 -4.55
C GLU A 311 -16.65 23.01 -3.17
N ALA A 312 -15.73 23.70 -2.50
CA ALA A 312 -16.00 24.36 -1.22
C ALA A 312 -17.14 25.37 -1.31
N ARG A 313 -17.21 26.17 -2.42
CA ARG A 313 -18.33 27.12 -2.65
C ARG A 313 -19.65 26.38 -2.88
N ASP A 314 -19.63 25.29 -3.62
CA ASP A 314 -20.82 24.46 -3.86
C ASP A 314 -21.35 23.85 -2.57
N ILE A 315 -20.46 23.31 -1.73
CA ILE A 315 -20.78 22.76 -0.42
C ILE A 315 -21.34 23.86 0.50
N GLN A 316 -20.68 25.01 0.59
CA GLN A 316 -21.16 26.12 1.42
C GLN A 316 -22.55 26.60 0.99
N ALA A 317 -22.83 26.64 -0.32
CA ALA A 317 -24.14 27.04 -0.81
C ALA A 317 -25.28 26.09 -0.37
N ILE A 318 -24.99 24.78 -0.16
CA ILE A 318 -25.94 23.85 0.43
C ILE A 318 -26.08 24.09 1.93
N ILE A 319 -24.97 24.23 2.66
CA ILE A 319 -24.97 24.51 4.09
C ILE A 319 -25.79 25.79 4.39
N ASP A 320 -25.67 26.83 3.57
CA ASP A 320 -26.38 28.09 3.75
C ASP A 320 -27.91 27.94 3.60
N LYS A 321 -28.36 26.95 2.80
CA LYS A 321 -29.79 26.63 2.64
C LYS A 321 -30.36 25.80 3.80
N THR A 322 -29.52 24.93 4.39
CA THR A 322 -29.93 23.91 5.38
C THR A 322 -29.58 24.32 6.80
N ASP A 323 -28.30 24.27 7.14
CA ASP A 323 -27.80 24.31 8.53
C ASP A 323 -27.23 25.69 8.91
N ARG A 324 -26.94 26.56 7.95
CA ARG A 324 -26.48 27.95 8.12
C ARG A 324 -25.25 28.10 9.01
N HIS A 325 -24.20 27.32 8.77
CA HIS A 325 -22.91 27.43 9.45
C HIS A 325 -21.79 27.55 8.42
N GLU A 326 -20.61 27.94 8.87
CA GLU A 326 -19.40 27.94 8.05
C GLU A 326 -18.93 26.50 7.80
N LEU A 327 -18.52 26.20 6.56
CA LEU A 327 -17.93 24.93 6.17
C LEU A 327 -16.68 24.64 6.98
N ARG A 328 -16.60 23.44 7.54
CA ARG A 328 -15.43 22.90 8.22
C ARG A 328 -15.04 21.56 7.59
N SER A 329 -13.83 21.08 7.87
CA SER A 329 -13.32 19.83 7.31
C SER A 329 -14.23 18.61 7.59
N TRP A 330 -14.84 18.55 8.76
CA TRP A 330 -15.77 17.50 9.16
C TRP A 330 -17.15 17.57 8.51
N ASP A 331 -17.42 18.62 7.76
CA ASP A 331 -18.66 18.81 6.99
C ASP A 331 -18.49 18.37 5.53
N TRP A 332 -17.24 18.27 5.05
CA TRP A 332 -16.91 18.07 3.65
C TRP A 332 -17.58 16.83 3.06
N ASP A 333 -17.37 15.65 3.65
CA ASP A 333 -17.84 14.39 3.10
C ASP A 333 -19.38 14.34 3.01
N LEU A 334 -20.08 14.73 4.09
CA LEU A 334 -21.54 14.72 4.11
C LEU A 334 -22.13 15.66 3.04
N PHE A 335 -21.62 16.89 2.99
CA PHE A 335 -22.20 17.88 2.06
C PHE A 335 -21.72 17.68 0.63
N THR A 336 -20.61 17.00 0.39
CA THR A 336 -20.24 16.54 -0.95
C THR A 336 -21.28 15.56 -1.50
N GLU A 337 -21.78 14.62 -0.67
CA GLU A 337 -22.86 13.72 -1.10
C GLU A 337 -24.15 14.50 -1.42
N GLN A 338 -24.46 15.54 -0.64
CA GLN A 338 -25.63 16.39 -0.95
C GLN A 338 -25.44 17.20 -2.25
N VAL A 339 -24.22 17.70 -2.52
CA VAL A 339 -23.90 18.34 -3.83
C VAL A 339 -24.06 17.33 -4.96
N ARG A 340 -23.60 16.08 -4.77
CA ARG A 340 -23.76 15.01 -5.77
C ARG A 340 -25.24 14.73 -6.05
N ALA A 341 -26.04 14.61 -5.00
CA ALA A 341 -27.49 14.40 -5.15
C ALA A 341 -28.17 15.59 -5.85
N GLU A 342 -27.87 16.85 -5.46
CA GLU A 342 -28.54 18.05 -6.03
C GLU A 342 -28.08 18.32 -7.46
N LYS A 343 -26.79 18.22 -7.77
CA LYS A 343 -26.25 18.60 -9.09
C LYS A 343 -26.25 17.48 -10.12
N TYR A 344 -26.07 16.25 -9.67
CA TYR A 344 -25.83 15.11 -10.55
C TYR A 344 -26.88 14.00 -10.39
N ASP A 345 -27.91 14.22 -9.56
CA ASP A 345 -28.96 13.20 -9.27
C ASP A 345 -28.31 11.85 -8.89
N LEU A 346 -27.24 11.88 -8.09
CA LEU A 346 -26.46 10.72 -7.69
C LEU A 346 -26.44 10.59 -6.16
N ASP A 347 -27.10 9.54 -5.67
CA ASP A 347 -27.04 9.10 -4.28
C ASP A 347 -26.11 7.88 -4.17
N THR A 348 -24.87 8.11 -3.71
CA THR A 348 -23.89 7.04 -3.58
C THR A 348 -24.26 6.03 -2.47
N ALA A 349 -25.06 6.44 -1.48
CA ALA A 349 -25.55 5.54 -0.45
C ALA A 349 -26.61 4.57 -1.02
N ALA A 350 -27.45 5.03 -1.94
CA ALA A 350 -28.43 4.21 -2.66
C ALA A 350 -27.77 3.21 -3.62
N MET A 351 -26.51 3.41 -3.99
CA MET A 351 -25.77 2.48 -4.86
C MET A 351 -25.26 1.24 -4.11
N LYS A 352 -25.03 1.31 -2.79
CA LYS A 352 -24.46 0.20 -2.00
C LYS A 352 -25.17 -1.14 -2.19
N PRO A 353 -26.50 -1.23 -2.25
CA PRO A 353 -27.21 -2.49 -2.46
C PRO A 353 -26.85 -3.21 -3.78
N TYR A 354 -26.25 -2.50 -4.74
CA TYR A 354 -25.82 -3.04 -6.03
C TYR A 354 -24.38 -3.56 -6.02
N PHE A 355 -23.61 -3.26 -4.95
CA PHE A 355 -22.19 -3.61 -4.83
C PHE A 355 -21.98 -4.60 -3.68
N GLU A 356 -22.58 -5.77 -3.78
CA GLU A 356 -22.36 -6.86 -2.85
C GLU A 356 -21.00 -7.51 -3.13
N LEU A 357 -20.15 -7.68 -2.09
CA LEU A 357 -18.74 -8.08 -2.21
C LEU A 357 -18.53 -9.32 -3.08
N GLU A 358 -19.34 -10.38 -2.91
CA GLU A 358 -19.20 -11.61 -3.70
C GLU A 358 -19.46 -11.37 -5.18
N LYS A 359 -20.51 -10.60 -5.50
CA LYS A 359 -20.83 -10.25 -6.88
C LYS A 359 -19.76 -9.35 -7.48
N VAL A 360 -19.30 -8.35 -6.74
CA VAL A 360 -18.21 -7.47 -7.22
C VAL A 360 -16.95 -8.28 -7.48
N LEU A 361 -16.58 -9.22 -6.59
CA LEU A 361 -15.38 -10.04 -6.76
C LEU A 361 -15.53 -11.02 -7.93
N ILE A 362 -16.60 -11.80 -7.95
CA ILE A 362 -16.74 -12.92 -8.91
C ILE A 362 -17.25 -12.42 -10.26
N ASP A 363 -18.38 -11.69 -10.24
CA ASP A 363 -19.09 -11.27 -11.46
C ASP A 363 -18.53 -9.93 -12.00
N GLY A 364 -17.75 -9.19 -11.22
CA GLY A 364 -17.07 -7.96 -11.61
C GLY A 364 -15.59 -8.18 -11.91
N VAL A 365 -14.79 -8.32 -10.86
CA VAL A 365 -13.32 -8.36 -10.93
C VAL A 365 -12.83 -9.58 -11.70
N PHE A 366 -13.26 -10.78 -11.33
CA PHE A 366 -12.84 -12.02 -11.99
C PHE A 366 -13.41 -12.11 -13.42
N PHE A 367 -14.65 -11.65 -13.62
CA PHE A 367 -15.23 -11.58 -14.96
C PHE A 367 -14.46 -10.63 -15.88
N ALA A 368 -14.06 -9.46 -15.41
CA ALA A 368 -13.23 -8.55 -16.18
C ALA A 368 -11.88 -9.18 -16.56
N ALA A 369 -11.22 -9.87 -15.62
CA ALA A 369 -9.98 -10.58 -15.89
C ALA A 369 -10.17 -11.73 -16.89
N GLN A 370 -11.29 -12.46 -16.81
CA GLN A 370 -11.64 -13.49 -17.79
C GLN A 370 -11.80 -12.90 -19.20
N LYS A 371 -12.52 -11.77 -19.31
CA LYS A 371 -12.75 -11.12 -20.62
C LYS A 371 -11.47 -10.53 -21.23
N LEU A 372 -10.59 -9.99 -20.40
CA LEU A 372 -9.36 -9.33 -20.87
C LEU A 372 -8.23 -10.32 -21.15
N TYR A 373 -8.10 -11.35 -20.32
CA TYR A 373 -6.92 -12.21 -20.29
C TYR A 373 -7.23 -13.71 -20.40
N GLY A 374 -8.52 -14.08 -20.49
CA GLY A 374 -8.94 -15.49 -20.49
C GLY A 374 -8.80 -16.18 -19.13
N MET A 375 -8.48 -15.45 -18.06
CA MET A 375 -8.24 -16.03 -16.74
C MET A 375 -9.50 -16.64 -16.15
N THR A 376 -9.36 -17.80 -15.48
CA THR A 376 -10.45 -18.42 -14.71
C THR A 376 -10.02 -18.66 -13.27
N PHE A 377 -10.99 -18.66 -12.34
CA PHE A 377 -10.76 -18.71 -10.90
C PHE A 377 -11.58 -19.82 -10.27
N LYS A 378 -10.92 -20.63 -9.44
CA LYS A 378 -11.55 -21.74 -8.72
C LYS A 378 -11.32 -21.55 -7.22
N ALA A 379 -12.38 -21.41 -6.44
CA ALA A 379 -12.26 -21.33 -4.99
C ALA A 379 -11.60 -22.60 -4.39
N ARG A 380 -10.69 -22.40 -3.45
CA ARG A 380 -9.90 -23.46 -2.79
C ARG A 380 -10.08 -23.40 -1.27
N PRO A 381 -11.30 -23.72 -0.75
CA PRO A 381 -11.57 -23.72 0.69
C PRO A 381 -10.81 -24.81 1.45
N ASP A 382 -10.20 -25.76 0.74
CA ASP A 382 -9.33 -26.81 1.25
C ASP A 382 -7.94 -26.31 1.64
N LEU A 383 -7.50 -25.14 1.12
CA LEU A 383 -6.20 -24.55 1.43
C LEU A 383 -6.28 -23.71 2.71
N VAL A 384 -5.39 -24.00 3.65
CA VAL A 384 -5.25 -23.20 4.88
C VAL A 384 -4.44 -21.94 4.56
N THR A 385 -5.02 -20.79 4.87
CA THR A 385 -4.38 -19.47 4.74
C THR A 385 -3.87 -18.95 6.10
N TYR A 386 -3.22 -17.79 6.12
CA TYR A 386 -2.68 -17.18 7.34
C TYR A 386 -3.75 -16.66 8.32
N HIS A 387 -4.98 -16.46 7.84
CA HIS A 387 -6.11 -16.01 8.65
C HIS A 387 -7.40 -16.72 8.19
N PRO A 388 -8.31 -17.12 9.10
CA PRO A 388 -9.53 -17.86 8.75
C PRO A 388 -10.48 -17.14 7.79
N GLU A 389 -10.41 -15.82 7.72
CA GLU A 389 -11.24 -14.99 6.82
C GLU A 389 -10.59 -14.74 5.47
N ALA A 390 -9.31 -15.06 5.29
CA ALA A 390 -8.65 -14.98 4.01
C ALA A 390 -9.03 -16.19 3.12
N ARG A 391 -9.36 -15.91 1.86
CA ARG A 391 -9.90 -16.92 0.93
C ARG A 391 -8.95 -17.15 -0.23
N ALA A 392 -8.64 -18.41 -0.52
CA ALA A 392 -7.77 -18.79 -1.61
C ALA A 392 -8.57 -19.13 -2.87
N PHE A 393 -8.04 -18.72 -4.02
CA PHE A 393 -8.53 -19.08 -5.35
C PHE A 393 -7.36 -19.52 -6.22
N GLU A 394 -7.52 -20.65 -6.89
CA GLU A 394 -6.61 -21.14 -7.90
C GLU A 394 -6.92 -20.48 -9.23
N VAL A 395 -5.89 -20.01 -9.92
CA VAL A 395 -6.01 -19.19 -11.13
C VAL A 395 -5.41 -19.91 -12.31
N PHE A 396 -6.15 -19.92 -13.42
CA PHE A 396 -5.79 -20.64 -14.65
C PHE A 396 -5.82 -19.71 -15.86
N ASN A 397 -5.02 -20.04 -16.86
CA ASN A 397 -5.10 -19.49 -18.21
C ASN A 397 -6.35 -19.99 -18.96
N GLU A 398 -6.63 -19.41 -20.11
CA GLU A 398 -7.74 -19.83 -21.00
C GLU A 398 -7.64 -21.29 -21.43
N ASP A 399 -6.43 -21.83 -21.61
CA ASP A 399 -6.17 -23.22 -21.97
C ASP A 399 -6.25 -24.21 -20.78
N GLY A 400 -6.56 -23.70 -19.58
CA GLY A 400 -6.63 -24.49 -18.35
C GLY A 400 -5.28 -24.73 -17.68
N SER A 401 -4.18 -24.22 -18.20
CA SER A 401 -2.88 -24.27 -17.51
C SER A 401 -2.88 -23.36 -16.27
N ALA A 402 -2.21 -23.81 -15.21
CA ALA A 402 -2.17 -23.08 -13.95
C ALA A 402 -1.33 -21.80 -14.06
N ILE A 403 -1.84 -20.69 -13.49
CA ILE A 403 -1.12 -19.44 -13.29
C ILE A 403 -0.54 -19.40 -11.88
N GLY A 404 -1.35 -19.64 -10.84
CA GLY A 404 -0.94 -19.53 -9.45
C GLY A 404 -2.11 -19.44 -8.48
N LEU A 405 -1.87 -18.84 -7.31
CA LEU A 405 -2.90 -18.63 -6.29
C LEU A 405 -3.15 -17.14 -6.05
N TYR A 406 -4.42 -16.79 -5.90
CA TYR A 406 -4.89 -15.51 -5.39
C TYR A 406 -5.50 -15.69 -4.01
N ILE A 407 -5.11 -14.89 -3.03
CA ILE A 407 -5.67 -14.88 -1.67
C ILE A 407 -6.27 -13.50 -1.41
N GLY A 408 -7.56 -13.46 -1.09
CA GLY A 408 -8.28 -12.23 -0.74
C GLY A 408 -8.58 -12.16 0.76
N ASP A 409 -8.10 -11.12 1.43
CA ASP A 409 -8.34 -10.80 2.84
C ASP A 409 -9.00 -9.42 2.94
N PHE A 410 -10.32 -9.40 2.93
CA PHE A 410 -11.09 -8.18 2.69
C PHE A 410 -11.47 -7.40 3.94
N TYR A 411 -11.62 -8.07 5.10
CA TYR A 411 -12.20 -7.46 6.29
C TYR A 411 -11.16 -6.76 7.18
N THR A 412 -11.62 -5.65 7.80
CA THR A 412 -10.84 -4.93 8.81
C THR A 412 -10.79 -5.69 10.13
N ARG A 413 -9.70 -5.51 10.88
CA ARG A 413 -9.51 -5.97 12.26
C ARG A 413 -8.46 -5.13 12.96
N ASP A 414 -8.45 -5.13 14.29
CA ASP A 414 -7.52 -4.31 15.09
C ASP A 414 -6.04 -4.72 14.91
N SER A 415 -5.81 -5.98 14.56
CA SER A 415 -4.48 -6.54 14.26
C SER A 415 -3.99 -6.26 12.83
N LYS A 416 -4.80 -5.60 12.01
CA LYS A 416 -4.49 -5.30 10.61
C LYS A 416 -4.19 -3.82 10.43
N ARG A 417 -3.10 -3.48 9.74
CA ARG A 417 -2.80 -2.09 9.43
C ARG A 417 -3.86 -1.48 8.51
N GLY A 418 -4.04 -0.16 8.58
CA GLY A 418 -4.94 0.57 7.69
C GLY A 418 -4.43 0.63 6.25
N GLY A 419 -5.33 0.93 5.32
CA GLY A 419 -5.08 0.96 3.89
C GLY A 419 -5.55 -0.32 3.19
N ALA A 420 -5.26 -0.41 1.90
CA ALA A 420 -5.38 -1.62 1.11
C ALA A 420 -4.02 -1.86 0.42
N TRP A 421 -3.68 -3.12 0.15
CA TRP A 421 -2.41 -3.44 -0.49
C TRP A 421 -2.40 -4.84 -1.06
N MET A 422 -1.51 -5.03 -2.04
CA MET A 422 -1.10 -6.34 -2.54
C MET A 422 0.30 -6.68 -2.01
N ASN A 423 0.52 -7.94 -1.68
CA ASN A 423 1.85 -8.52 -1.47
C ASN A 423 1.92 -9.94 -2.05
N THR A 424 3.14 -10.46 -2.21
CA THR A 424 3.37 -11.84 -2.65
C THR A 424 3.91 -12.69 -1.51
N LEU A 425 3.48 -13.94 -1.46
CA LEU A 425 4.07 -14.98 -0.61
C LEU A 425 5.11 -15.80 -1.39
N VAL A 426 4.84 -16.01 -2.68
CA VAL A 426 5.76 -16.64 -3.63
C VAL A 426 5.76 -15.82 -4.92
N ASP A 427 6.94 -15.53 -5.44
CA ASP A 427 7.08 -14.78 -6.68
C ASP A 427 7.26 -15.68 -7.88
N GLN A 428 6.55 -15.37 -8.94
CA GLN A 428 6.75 -16.07 -10.21
C GLN A 428 8.19 -15.92 -10.69
N ASN A 429 8.83 -17.01 -11.02
CA ASN A 429 10.07 -17.00 -11.79
C ASN A 429 10.38 -18.36 -12.42
N HIS A 430 11.12 -18.34 -13.54
CA HIS A 430 11.56 -19.57 -14.20
C HIS A 430 12.85 -20.14 -13.62
N LEU A 431 13.68 -19.30 -12.95
CA LEU A 431 14.96 -19.74 -12.37
C LEU A 431 14.79 -20.83 -11.31
N LEU A 432 13.76 -20.70 -10.49
CA LEU A 432 13.43 -21.64 -9.40
C LEU A 432 12.17 -22.48 -9.71
N GLY A 433 11.53 -22.24 -10.86
CA GLY A 433 10.30 -22.93 -11.27
C GLY A 433 9.11 -22.61 -10.37
N GLN A 434 9.00 -21.37 -9.90
CA GLN A 434 7.97 -20.94 -8.96
C GLN A 434 6.77 -20.30 -9.66
N TYR A 435 5.58 -20.59 -9.15
CA TYR A 435 4.33 -19.97 -9.51
C TYR A 435 3.97 -18.89 -8.49
N PRO A 436 3.26 -17.80 -8.89
CA PRO A 436 2.95 -16.72 -7.96
C PRO A 436 1.86 -17.12 -6.95
N VAL A 437 2.06 -16.72 -5.70
CA VAL A 437 1.02 -16.71 -4.66
C VAL A 437 0.87 -15.28 -4.20
N VAL A 438 -0.21 -14.63 -4.62
CA VAL A 438 -0.47 -13.21 -4.35
C VAL A 438 -1.58 -13.03 -3.33
N VAL A 439 -1.47 -11.97 -2.53
CA VAL A 439 -2.44 -11.61 -1.50
C VAL A 439 -2.94 -10.19 -1.72
N ASN A 440 -4.26 -10.00 -1.74
CA ASN A 440 -4.88 -8.68 -1.60
C ASN A 440 -5.44 -8.50 -0.19
N ASN A 441 -5.11 -7.38 0.42
CA ASN A 441 -5.60 -6.97 1.72
C ASN A 441 -6.45 -5.71 1.61
N MET A 442 -7.61 -5.71 2.28
CA MET A 442 -8.50 -4.56 2.41
C MET A 442 -8.93 -4.35 3.87
N ASN A 443 -9.65 -3.27 4.14
CA ASN A 443 -10.18 -2.95 5.46
C ASN A 443 -11.68 -2.59 5.37
N ILE A 444 -12.47 -3.52 4.81
CA ILE A 444 -13.93 -3.38 4.70
C ILE A 444 -14.55 -3.72 6.06
N PRO A 445 -15.45 -2.89 6.60
CA PRO A 445 -16.16 -3.22 7.82
C PRO A 445 -16.97 -4.51 7.65
N LYS A 446 -16.75 -5.48 8.55
CA LYS A 446 -17.45 -6.76 8.49
C LYS A 446 -18.88 -6.60 8.98
N PRO A 447 -19.91 -6.96 8.19
CA PRO A 447 -21.28 -6.95 8.65
C PRO A 447 -21.54 -8.07 9.68
N PRO A 448 -22.66 -8.02 10.44
CA PRO A 448 -23.10 -9.13 11.27
C PRO A 448 -23.23 -10.43 10.48
N ALA A 449 -23.04 -11.56 11.15
CA ALA A 449 -23.15 -12.88 10.52
C ALA A 449 -24.50 -13.05 9.80
N GLY A 450 -24.44 -13.52 8.55
CA GLY A 450 -25.61 -13.75 7.71
C GLY A 450 -26.12 -12.52 6.95
N GLN A 451 -25.48 -11.36 7.14
CA GLN A 451 -25.78 -10.17 6.34
C GLN A 451 -24.80 -10.03 5.17
N PRO A 452 -25.24 -9.50 4.00
CA PRO A 452 -24.36 -9.25 2.87
C PRO A 452 -23.37 -8.12 3.19
N THR A 453 -22.17 -8.22 2.63
CA THR A 453 -21.18 -7.13 2.67
C THR A 453 -21.44 -6.19 1.50
N LEU A 454 -22.05 -5.04 1.78
CA LEU A 454 -22.38 -4.04 0.77
C LEU A 454 -21.28 -2.98 0.73
N LEU A 455 -20.61 -2.88 -0.41
CA LEU A 455 -19.50 -1.97 -0.63
C LEU A 455 -20.01 -0.56 -1.00
N THR A 456 -19.22 0.44 -0.64
CA THR A 456 -19.32 1.75 -1.28
C THR A 456 -18.73 1.69 -2.69
N TYR A 457 -19.01 2.71 -3.51
CA TYR A 457 -18.35 2.84 -4.81
C TYR A 457 -16.82 2.92 -4.68
N ASP A 458 -16.33 3.61 -3.66
CA ASP A 458 -14.89 3.74 -3.37
C ASP A 458 -14.25 2.41 -2.96
N GLU A 459 -14.92 1.61 -2.10
CA GLU A 459 -14.47 0.25 -1.75
C GLU A 459 -14.47 -0.68 -2.97
N THR A 460 -15.46 -0.53 -3.85
CA THR A 460 -15.50 -1.25 -5.13
C THR A 460 -14.32 -0.85 -6.02
N THR A 461 -14.03 0.44 -6.13
CA THR A 461 -12.88 0.96 -6.88
C THR A 461 -11.57 0.40 -6.32
N THR A 462 -11.42 0.42 -5.01
CA THR A 462 -10.23 -0.12 -4.33
C THR A 462 -10.07 -1.62 -4.59
N LEU A 463 -11.15 -2.40 -4.62
CA LEU A 463 -11.08 -3.84 -4.94
C LEU A 463 -10.57 -4.08 -6.37
N PHE A 464 -11.05 -3.33 -7.35
CA PHE A 464 -10.52 -3.39 -8.72
C PHE A 464 -9.05 -2.94 -8.79
N HIS A 465 -8.69 -1.88 -8.06
CA HIS A 465 -7.32 -1.37 -7.96
C HIS A 465 -6.36 -2.43 -7.43
N GLU A 466 -6.63 -2.97 -6.24
CA GLU A 466 -5.77 -3.98 -5.60
C GLU A 466 -5.69 -5.26 -6.42
N PHE A 467 -6.78 -5.63 -7.10
CA PHE A 467 -6.74 -6.73 -8.03
C PHE A 467 -5.90 -6.44 -9.29
N GLY A 468 -5.78 -5.19 -9.69
CA GLY A 468 -4.84 -4.78 -10.74
C GLY A 468 -3.39 -5.05 -10.37
N HIS A 469 -3.01 -4.82 -9.11
CA HIS A 469 -1.72 -5.26 -8.58
C HIS A 469 -1.61 -6.79 -8.53
N ALA A 470 -2.69 -7.49 -8.16
CA ALA A 470 -2.70 -8.95 -8.15
C ALA A 470 -2.50 -9.53 -9.56
N ILE A 471 -3.14 -8.97 -10.59
CA ILE A 471 -2.92 -9.35 -12.00
C ILE A 471 -1.45 -9.11 -12.39
N HIS A 472 -0.85 -7.99 -11.98
CA HIS A 472 0.55 -7.71 -12.24
C HIS A 472 1.49 -8.77 -11.65
N GLY A 473 1.15 -9.32 -10.46
CA GLY A 473 1.85 -10.45 -9.86
C GLY A 473 1.57 -11.78 -10.55
N LEU A 474 0.29 -12.09 -10.80
CA LEU A 474 -0.18 -13.37 -11.36
C LEU A 474 0.31 -13.58 -12.82
N LEU A 475 0.24 -12.54 -13.64
CA LEU A 475 0.66 -12.60 -15.06
C LEU A 475 2.14 -12.31 -15.26
N SER A 476 2.93 -12.25 -14.19
CA SER A 476 4.38 -12.17 -14.30
C SER A 476 4.92 -13.39 -15.06
N ASN A 477 5.84 -13.16 -15.98
CA ASN A 477 6.47 -14.21 -16.78
C ASN A 477 7.96 -13.86 -17.01
N VAL A 478 8.73 -13.95 -15.93
CA VAL A 478 10.12 -13.54 -15.89
C VAL A 478 11.04 -14.69 -15.52
N LYS A 479 12.29 -14.62 -15.95
CA LYS A 479 13.31 -15.60 -15.60
C LYS A 479 13.72 -15.47 -14.13
N TYR A 480 13.84 -14.24 -13.63
CA TYR A 480 14.40 -13.95 -12.32
C TYR A 480 13.36 -13.39 -11.34
N PRO A 481 13.31 -13.87 -10.09
CA PRO A 481 12.35 -13.40 -9.08
C PRO A 481 12.44 -11.88 -8.83
N ARG A 482 13.61 -11.31 -9.02
CA ARG A 482 13.88 -9.86 -8.88
C ARG A 482 13.01 -8.98 -9.78
N PHE A 483 12.50 -9.50 -10.87
CA PHE A 483 11.66 -8.77 -11.84
C PHE A 483 10.19 -9.14 -11.74
N SER A 484 9.83 -10.01 -10.80
CA SER A 484 8.47 -10.53 -10.68
C SER A 484 7.47 -9.45 -10.27
N GLY A 485 6.35 -9.39 -10.99
CA GLY A 485 5.17 -8.64 -10.64
C GLY A 485 5.43 -7.17 -10.31
N THR A 486 5.09 -6.80 -9.08
CA THR A 486 5.20 -5.41 -8.59
C THR A 486 6.62 -4.97 -8.23
N SER A 487 7.65 -5.80 -8.51
CA SER A 487 9.08 -5.45 -8.36
C SER A 487 9.57 -4.51 -9.47
N VAL A 488 8.88 -3.40 -9.68
CA VAL A 488 9.14 -2.34 -10.65
C VAL A 488 9.43 -1.00 -9.95
N GLN A 489 9.76 0.04 -10.71
CA GLN A 489 9.92 1.38 -10.17
C GLN A 489 8.64 1.83 -9.46
N ARG A 490 8.81 2.48 -8.31
CA ARG A 490 7.69 2.88 -7.46
C ARG A 490 6.73 3.86 -8.14
N ASP A 491 7.25 4.76 -8.96
CA ASP A 491 6.47 5.72 -9.74
C ASP A 491 5.83 5.12 -11.02
N PHE A 492 5.98 3.79 -11.21
CA PHE A 492 5.31 3.02 -12.25
C PHE A 492 4.30 2.01 -11.68
N VAL A 493 4.51 1.51 -10.47
CA VAL A 493 3.77 0.37 -9.90
C VAL A 493 2.25 0.56 -9.88
N GLU A 494 1.77 1.81 -9.75
CA GLU A 494 0.35 2.14 -9.73
C GLU A 494 -0.30 2.20 -11.13
N PHE A 495 0.48 2.14 -12.21
CA PHE A 495 -0.08 2.22 -13.55
C PHE A 495 -1.01 1.03 -13.89
N PRO A 496 -0.64 -0.24 -13.65
CA PRO A 496 -1.53 -1.37 -13.91
C PRO A 496 -2.78 -1.37 -13.03
N SER A 497 -2.66 -0.99 -11.75
CA SER A 497 -3.78 -0.93 -10.81
C SER A 497 -4.79 0.13 -11.21
N GLN A 498 -4.33 1.34 -11.55
CA GLN A 498 -5.20 2.43 -12.01
C GLN A 498 -5.87 2.13 -13.36
N VAL A 499 -5.19 1.43 -14.27
CA VAL A 499 -5.82 0.97 -15.51
C VAL A 499 -6.95 -0.03 -15.20
N ASN A 500 -6.76 -0.89 -14.21
CA ASN A 500 -7.78 -1.87 -13.84
C ASN A 500 -9.05 -1.23 -13.25
N GLU A 501 -8.97 -0.05 -12.64
CA GLU A 501 -10.13 0.72 -12.16
C GLU A 501 -11.10 1.11 -13.31
N MET A 502 -10.61 1.21 -14.54
CA MET A 502 -11.43 1.60 -15.70
C MET A 502 -12.58 0.62 -15.99
N TRP A 503 -12.43 -0.63 -15.55
CA TRP A 503 -13.42 -1.69 -15.82
C TRP A 503 -14.64 -1.62 -14.92
N ILE A 504 -14.60 -0.85 -13.83
CA ILE A 504 -15.74 -0.72 -12.89
C ILE A 504 -17.02 -0.28 -13.60
N LEU A 505 -16.93 0.75 -14.44
CA LEU A 505 -18.07 1.30 -15.18
C LEU A 505 -18.13 0.83 -16.64
N TRP A 506 -17.27 -0.14 -17.02
CA TRP A 506 -17.36 -0.70 -18.35
C TRP A 506 -18.68 -1.45 -18.53
N PRO A 507 -19.51 -1.12 -19.56
CA PRO A 507 -20.90 -1.57 -19.62
C PRO A 507 -21.07 -3.08 -19.46
N GLU A 508 -20.25 -3.90 -20.12
CA GLU A 508 -20.35 -5.35 -20.06
C GLU A 508 -20.00 -5.91 -18.67
N VAL A 509 -19.03 -5.33 -17.99
CA VAL A 509 -18.62 -5.70 -16.63
C VAL A 509 -19.66 -5.24 -15.62
N LEU A 510 -20.06 -3.98 -15.71
CA LEU A 510 -21.05 -3.38 -14.80
C LEU A 510 -22.39 -4.12 -14.85
N ASP A 511 -22.89 -4.42 -16.03
CA ASP A 511 -24.15 -5.16 -16.24
C ASP A 511 -24.12 -6.55 -15.62
N ASN A 512 -22.93 -7.15 -15.51
CA ASN A 512 -22.78 -8.47 -14.93
C ASN A 512 -22.84 -8.44 -13.40
N TYR A 513 -22.17 -7.49 -12.73
CA TYR A 513 -22.03 -7.53 -11.28
C TYR A 513 -22.96 -6.54 -10.52
N ALA A 514 -23.26 -5.36 -11.12
CA ALA A 514 -23.95 -4.29 -10.40
C ALA A 514 -25.47 -4.53 -10.36
N ARG A 515 -25.88 -5.48 -9.52
CA ARG A 515 -27.27 -5.89 -9.34
C ARG A 515 -27.66 -5.80 -7.88
N HIS A 516 -28.84 -5.23 -7.63
CA HIS A 516 -29.38 -5.14 -6.27
C HIS A 516 -29.38 -6.52 -5.60
N HIS A 517 -28.83 -6.61 -4.40
CA HIS A 517 -28.57 -7.88 -3.73
C HIS A 517 -29.86 -8.67 -3.40
N GLU A 518 -30.99 -8.00 -3.19
CA GLU A 518 -32.29 -8.62 -2.90
C GLU A 518 -33.15 -8.79 -4.16
N THR A 519 -33.29 -7.75 -4.99
CA THR A 519 -34.25 -7.74 -6.11
C THR A 519 -33.64 -8.26 -7.41
N GLY A 520 -32.30 -8.26 -7.56
CA GLY A 520 -31.60 -8.58 -8.78
C GLY A 520 -31.69 -7.53 -9.88
N GLU A 521 -32.33 -6.40 -9.63
CA GLU A 521 -32.43 -5.28 -10.55
C GLU A 521 -31.04 -4.71 -10.87
N ARG A 522 -30.87 -4.23 -12.09
CA ARG A 522 -29.62 -3.57 -12.53
C ARG A 522 -29.50 -2.19 -11.90
N LEU A 523 -28.26 -1.76 -11.71
CA LEU A 523 -27.97 -0.37 -11.37
C LEU A 523 -28.60 0.57 -12.43
N PRO A 524 -29.37 1.60 -12.03
CA PRO A 524 -30.01 2.51 -12.97
C PRO A 524 -29.01 3.17 -13.93
N GLN A 525 -29.31 3.15 -15.24
CA GLN A 525 -28.42 3.70 -16.26
C GLN A 525 -28.14 5.19 -16.03
N SER A 526 -29.12 5.95 -15.53
CA SER A 526 -28.93 7.37 -15.17
C SER A 526 -27.83 7.58 -14.14
N TRP A 527 -27.71 6.69 -13.16
CA TRP A 527 -26.63 6.76 -12.15
C TRP A 527 -25.27 6.43 -12.76
N VAL A 528 -25.20 5.47 -13.68
CA VAL A 528 -23.98 5.15 -14.44
C VAL A 528 -23.53 6.35 -15.27
N ASP A 529 -24.45 6.97 -16.01
CA ASP A 529 -24.18 8.15 -16.84
C ASP A 529 -23.71 9.33 -15.97
N ASN A 530 -24.30 9.49 -14.80
CA ASN A 530 -23.92 10.51 -13.83
C ASN A 530 -22.52 10.24 -13.24
N CYS A 531 -22.20 8.99 -12.87
CA CYS A 531 -20.83 8.61 -12.47
C CYS A 531 -19.80 8.88 -13.58
N MET A 532 -20.13 8.52 -14.83
CA MET A 532 -19.26 8.78 -15.97
C MET A 532 -19.08 10.28 -16.24
N SER A 533 -20.10 11.11 -15.96
CA SER A 533 -19.99 12.56 -16.12
C SER A 533 -19.10 13.22 -15.06
N LEU A 534 -18.98 12.59 -13.90
CA LEU A 534 -18.07 13.00 -12.82
C LEU A 534 -16.61 12.57 -13.09
N GLN A 535 -16.41 11.60 -13.99
CA GLN A 535 -15.07 11.17 -14.42
C GLN A 535 -14.74 11.80 -15.81
N PRO A 536 -14.12 12.99 -15.87
CA PRO A 536 -13.89 13.71 -17.13
C PRO A 536 -13.04 12.96 -18.16
N SER A 537 -12.36 11.88 -17.76
CA SER A 537 -11.33 11.20 -18.55
C SER A 537 -11.82 10.09 -19.48
N MET A 538 -13.07 9.59 -19.34
CA MET A 538 -13.54 8.49 -20.18
C MET A 538 -14.19 8.89 -21.52
N ARG A 539 -14.68 10.13 -21.66
CA ARG A 539 -15.31 10.60 -22.91
C ARG A 539 -14.34 11.18 -23.94
N ASP A 540 -13.13 11.58 -23.54
CA ASP A 540 -12.14 12.21 -24.41
C ASP A 540 -10.84 11.39 -24.49
N MET A 541 -10.93 10.18 -25.04
CA MET A 541 -9.75 9.41 -25.46
C MET A 541 -9.10 10.01 -26.71
N ARG A 542 -8.99 11.33 -26.80
CA ARG A 542 -8.01 12.01 -27.62
C ARG A 542 -6.79 12.31 -26.77
N PRO A 543 -5.56 12.23 -27.32
CA PRO A 543 -4.34 12.34 -26.54
C PRO A 543 -4.16 13.78 -26.03
N ARG A 544 -4.87 14.12 -24.97
CA ARG A 544 -4.56 15.26 -24.11
C ARG A 544 -4.19 14.71 -22.76
N ALA A 545 -2.98 15.04 -22.37
CA ALA A 545 -2.41 14.69 -21.08
C ALA A 545 -3.44 14.81 -19.96
N THR A 546 -4.01 13.71 -19.63
CA THR A 546 -4.38 13.11 -18.38
C THR A 546 -4.67 14.03 -17.20
N LEU A 547 -5.91 14.10 -16.87
CA LEU A 547 -6.34 14.43 -15.53
C LEU A 547 -6.61 13.10 -14.80
N LEU A 548 -5.70 12.71 -13.93
CA LEU A 548 -5.96 11.74 -12.88
C LEU A 548 -7.16 12.21 -12.04
N PRO A 549 -7.91 11.32 -11.36
CA PRO A 549 -9.03 11.74 -10.53
C PRO A 549 -8.61 12.86 -9.59
N PRO A 550 -9.34 13.97 -9.48
CA PRO A 550 -8.90 15.17 -8.76
C PRO A 550 -8.53 14.91 -7.31
N PHE A 551 -9.09 13.88 -6.73
CA PHE A 551 -8.96 13.53 -5.31
C PHE A 551 -7.54 13.05 -4.93
N TRP A 552 -6.90 12.21 -5.73
CA TRP A 552 -5.58 11.62 -5.42
C TRP A 552 -4.42 12.59 -5.72
N ILE A 553 -4.57 13.44 -6.73
CA ILE A 553 -3.55 14.41 -7.12
C ILE A 553 -3.46 15.57 -6.12
N LEU A 554 -4.58 16.08 -5.65
CA LEU A 554 -4.65 17.11 -4.61
C LEU A 554 -3.90 16.68 -3.34
N HIS A 555 -4.01 15.43 -2.99
CA HIS A 555 -3.40 14.86 -1.80
C HIS A 555 -1.88 14.72 -1.91
N GLY A 556 -1.38 14.20 -3.02
CA GLY A 556 0.06 14.08 -3.28
C GLY A 556 0.77 15.42 -3.42
N ILE A 557 0.14 16.37 -4.11
CA ILE A 557 0.70 17.70 -4.41
C ILE A 557 0.82 18.55 -3.14
N HIS A 558 -0.19 18.53 -2.29
CA HIS A 558 -0.17 19.34 -1.08
C HIS A 558 0.82 18.83 -0.04
N SER A 559 0.97 17.52 0.08
CA SER A 559 1.99 16.91 0.94
C SER A 559 3.41 17.28 0.53
N LEU A 560 3.68 17.33 -0.78
CA LEU A 560 5.00 17.75 -1.29
C LEU A 560 5.24 19.25 -1.15
N LEU A 561 4.21 20.07 -1.28
CA LEU A 561 4.32 21.53 -1.08
C LEU A 561 4.44 21.92 0.40
N GLN A 562 3.86 21.14 1.33
CA GLN A 562 4.00 21.39 2.77
C GLN A 562 5.32 20.86 3.36
N MET A 563 5.96 19.86 2.74
CA MET A 563 7.26 19.36 3.21
C MET A 563 8.40 20.38 3.11
N GLU A 564 8.27 21.44 2.30
CA GLU A 564 9.24 22.55 2.24
C GLU A 564 9.02 23.61 3.33
N PHE A 565 7.89 23.64 4.04
CA PHE A 565 7.50 24.76 4.88
C PHE A 565 7.78 24.68 6.40
N PRO A 566 7.73 23.52 7.08
CA PRO A 566 8.02 23.48 8.53
C PRO A 566 9.51 23.61 8.87
N VAL A 567 10.40 23.21 7.96
CA VAL A 567 11.86 23.24 8.19
C VAL A 567 12.45 24.64 8.00
N LEU A 568 11.81 25.50 7.22
CA LEU A 568 12.27 26.88 6.94
C LEU A 568 11.96 27.90 8.04
N LYS A 569 11.21 27.55 9.09
CA LYS A 569 11.02 28.43 10.25
C LYS A 569 12.22 28.46 11.22
N ILE A 570 13.25 27.68 10.99
CA ILE A 570 14.44 27.61 11.87
C ILE A 570 15.64 28.40 11.30
N SER A 571 15.62 28.86 10.05
CA SER A 571 16.70 29.70 9.51
C SER A 571 16.19 31.05 9.00
N LYS A 572 16.68 32.11 9.60
CA LYS A 572 16.48 33.51 9.16
C LYS A 572 17.23 33.75 7.84
N ALA A 573 16.51 33.81 6.72
CA ALA A 573 17.01 34.42 5.48
C ALA A 573 15.86 34.92 4.59
N PRO A 574 16.08 35.90 3.68
CA PRO A 574 15.05 36.87 3.30
C PRO A 574 14.15 36.43 2.14
N ARG A 575 12.98 37.02 2.14
CA ARG A 575 11.79 36.83 1.30
C ARG A 575 12.05 36.89 -0.20
N SER A 576 11.59 35.89 -0.96
CA SER A 576 11.05 36.09 -2.29
C SER A 576 9.57 35.61 -2.34
N LYS A 577 8.73 36.49 -2.90
CA LYS A 577 7.28 36.38 -2.89
C LYS A 577 6.79 35.39 -3.97
N THR A 578 6.15 34.30 -3.60
CA THR A 578 4.91 33.84 -4.20
C THR A 578 4.30 32.82 -3.20
N MET A 579 3.54 33.32 -2.25
CA MET A 579 2.73 32.53 -1.33
C MET A 579 1.32 32.45 -1.93
N VAL A 580 0.90 31.27 -2.36
CA VAL A 580 -0.52 30.96 -2.54
C VAL A 580 -1.05 30.69 -1.15
N LEU A 581 -1.80 31.63 -0.59
CA LEU A 581 -2.52 31.47 0.67
C LEU A 581 -3.73 30.55 0.40
N ILE A 582 -3.61 29.30 0.79
CA ILE A 582 -4.74 28.37 0.83
C ILE A 582 -5.55 28.69 2.09
N SER A 583 -6.88 28.80 1.96
CA SER A 583 -7.75 29.11 3.09
C SER A 583 -7.63 28.06 4.21
N PRO A 584 -7.82 28.44 5.49
CA PRO A 584 -7.77 27.49 6.61
C PRO A 584 -8.70 26.28 6.46
N GLN A 585 -9.81 26.43 5.73
CA GLN A 585 -10.76 25.36 5.44
C GLN A 585 -10.17 24.30 4.50
N CYS A 586 -9.42 24.71 3.49
CA CYS A 586 -8.71 23.81 2.59
C CYS A 586 -7.48 23.17 3.25
N GLN A 587 -6.77 23.87 4.14
CA GLN A 587 -5.62 23.34 4.87
C GLN A 587 -5.99 22.12 5.74
N HIS A 588 -7.20 22.08 6.28
CA HIS A 588 -7.66 20.99 7.13
C HIS A 588 -8.00 19.72 6.34
N ALA A 589 -8.71 19.85 5.23
CA ALA A 589 -9.01 18.73 4.32
C ALA A 589 -7.73 18.07 3.78
N ILE A 590 -6.73 18.89 3.57
CA ILE A 590 -5.41 18.52 3.04
C ILE A 590 -4.52 17.83 4.08
N ALA A 591 -4.59 18.24 5.35
CA ALA A 591 -3.80 17.63 6.44
C ALA A 591 -4.18 16.16 6.70
N GLN A 592 -5.43 15.75 6.48
CA GLN A 592 -5.86 14.35 6.63
C GLN A 592 -5.13 13.39 5.70
N HIS A 593 -4.76 13.84 4.52
CA HIS A 593 -4.18 13.00 3.49
C HIS A 593 -2.64 13.00 3.50
N ILE A 594 -2.01 13.95 4.16
CA ILE A 594 -0.56 13.92 4.42
C ILE A 594 -0.20 12.68 5.26
N PHE A 595 -1.06 12.30 6.21
CA PHE A 595 -0.88 11.09 6.98
C PHE A 595 -0.98 9.80 6.14
N HIS A 596 -1.73 9.80 5.04
CA HIS A 596 -1.81 8.64 4.15
C HIS A 596 -0.58 8.43 3.26
N ILE A 597 0.15 9.50 2.92
CA ILE A 597 1.43 9.38 2.17
C ILE A 597 2.56 8.90 3.08
N PHE A 598 2.47 9.18 4.38
CA PHE A 598 3.31 8.60 5.43
C PHE A 598 2.64 7.41 6.15
N SER A 599 1.50 6.93 5.65
CA SER A 599 0.85 5.73 6.13
C SER A 599 1.84 4.55 6.12
N PRO A 600 1.73 3.63 7.08
CA PRO A 600 2.48 2.37 7.08
C PRO A 600 2.40 1.58 5.78
N ALA A 601 1.39 1.81 4.93
CA ALA A 601 1.31 1.27 3.58
C ALA A 601 2.44 1.75 2.65
N ALA A 602 3.02 2.93 2.91
CA ALA A 602 4.15 3.45 2.14
C ALA A 602 5.52 3.10 2.77
N ILE A 603 5.57 2.80 4.05
CA ILE A 603 6.81 2.60 4.80
C ILE A 603 7.33 1.15 4.73
N PRO A 604 6.54 0.06 4.83
CA PRO A 604 7.07 -1.30 4.70
C PRO A 604 7.49 -1.67 3.28
N ARG A 605 6.95 -1.01 2.25
CA ARG A 605 7.49 -1.14 0.89
C ARG A 605 8.86 -0.46 0.75
N VAL A 606 9.17 0.53 1.57
CA VAL A 606 10.54 1.06 1.69
C VAL A 606 11.43 0.06 2.45
N ILE A 607 10.90 -0.75 3.36
CA ILE A 607 11.66 -1.82 4.01
C ILE A 607 11.83 -3.01 3.06
N THR A 608 10.84 -3.38 2.25
CA THR A 608 11.00 -4.36 1.16
C THR A 608 11.84 -3.83 0.01
N ASP A 609 11.86 -2.52 -0.27
CA ASP A 609 12.78 -1.89 -1.22
C ASP A 609 14.17 -1.64 -0.61
N ILE A 610 14.30 -1.50 0.72
CA ILE A 610 15.58 -1.52 1.46
C ILE A 610 16.00 -2.97 1.69
N SER A 611 15.06 -3.82 1.99
CA SER A 611 15.26 -5.26 2.02
C SER A 611 15.18 -5.85 0.61
N GLY A 612 15.05 -5.15 -0.48
CA GLY A 612 15.26 -5.68 -1.81
C GLY A 612 16.21 -6.87 -1.80
N ALA A 613 16.26 -7.36 -0.64
CA ALA A 613 16.62 -8.67 -0.22
C ALA A 613 15.58 -9.69 -0.66
N ARG A 614 15.18 -9.50 -1.87
CA ARG A 614 15.27 -10.57 -2.79
C ARG A 614 16.67 -10.47 -3.30
N SER A 615 17.48 -11.07 -2.52
CA SER A 615 18.74 -11.55 -3.06
C SER A 615 18.50 -12.19 -4.29
#